data_edaf465028aa1ad12374df09ef5a26d4
#
_entry.id   edaf465028aa1ad12374df09ef5a26d4
#
_cell.length_a   1.000
_cell.length_b   1.000
_cell.length_c   1.000
_cell.angle_alpha   90.00
_cell.angle_beta   90.00
_cell.angle_gamma   90.00
#
_symmetry.space_group_name_H-M   'P 1'
#
loop_
_entity.id
_entity.type
_entity.pdbx_description
1 polymer ?
#
loop_
_entity_poly.entity_id
_entity_poly.type
_entity_poly.pdbx_seq_one_letter_code
_entity_poly.pdbx_strand_id
1 'polypeptide(L)' 'MSGNHDGSPKFGRLLIVLVLAVALIGVITFAAEAYYT' A
#
# COMPACT_ATOMS: atom_id res chain seq x y z
N MET A 1 -9.69 -15.79 1.48
CA MET A 1 -9.31 -15.72 1.82
C MET A 1 -8.98 -15.51 2.61
N SER A 2 -8.87 -15.56 2.82
CA SER A 2 -8.61 -15.44 3.45
C SER A 2 -7.99 -15.37 4.24
N GLY A 3 -7.70 -15.65 4.24
CA GLY A 3 -6.81 -15.97 4.89
C GLY A 3 -6.67 -15.49 6.02
N ASN A 4 -6.70 -15.25 6.23
CA ASN A 4 -6.58 -14.79 7.16
C ASN A 4 -6.75 -15.28 8.25
N HIS A 5 -6.77 -15.86 8.31
CA HIS A 5 -7.11 -16.29 9.37
C HIS A 5 -6.17 -16.66 10.20
N ASP A 6 -5.21 -16.54 10.02
CA ASP A 6 -4.25 -16.93 10.77
C ASP A 6 -4.24 -16.21 11.94
N GLY A 7 -5.06 -15.55 12.33
CA GLY A 7 -5.00 -15.06 13.53
C GLY A 7 -4.39 -13.85 13.77
N SER A 8 -4.03 -13.14 12.93
CA SER A 8 -3.33 -11.94 13.16
C SER A 8 -4.00 -10.89 12.40
N PRO A 9 -5.15 -10.43 12.73
CA PRO A 9 -5.82 -9.36 12.00
C PRO A 9 -4.98 -8.10 11.99
N LYS A 10 -4.20 -7.87 13.04
CA LYS A 10 -3.38 -6.69 13.05
C LYS A 10 -2.31 -6.77 12.00
N PHE A 11 -1.74 -7.93 11.85
CA PHE A 11 -0.68 -8.11 10.88
C PHE A 11 -1.21 -7.87 9.47
N GLY A 12 -2.39 -8.36 9.15
CA GLY A 12 -2.98 -8.13 7.85
C GLY A 12 -3.24 -6.67 7.60
N ARG A 13 -3.71 -5.97 8.64
CA ARG A 13 -3.96 -4.56 8.50
C ARG A 13 -2.67 -3.80 8.23
N LEU A 14 -1.61 -4.16 8.93
CA LEU A 14 -0.33 -3.50 8.71
C LEU A 14 0.15 -3.73 7.28
N LEU A 15 -0.07 -4.92 6.78
CA LEU A 15 0.34 -5.24 5.44
C LEU A 15 -0.40 -4.37 4.44
N ILE A 16 -1.71 -4.23 4.62
CA ILE A 16 -2.51 -3.43 3.72
C ILE A 16 -2.06 -1.98 3.77
N VAL A 17 -1.80 -1.47 4.96
CA VAL A 17 -1.38 -0.09 5.10
C VAL A 17 -0.03 0.11 4.43
N LEU A 18 0.85 -0.86 4.57
CA LEU A 18 2.16 -0.75 3.96
C LEU A 18 2.04 -0.71 2.44
N VAL A 19 1.23 -1.59 1.88
CA VAL A 19 1.05 -1.64 0.45
C VAL A 19 0.42 -0.34 -0.05
N LEU A 20 -0.56 0.16 0.70
CA LEU A 20 -1.20 1.41 0.31
C LEU A 20 -0.22 2.56 0.35
N ALA A 21 0.63 2.58 1.34
CA ALA A 21 1.61 3.65 1.47
C ALA A 21 2.57 3.62 0.29
N VAL A 22 3.06 2.45 -0.05
CA VAL A 22 4.00 2.31 -1.14
C VAL A 22 3.33 2.71 -2.46
N ALA A 23 2.09 2.28 -2.63
CA ALA A 23 1.36 2.61 -3.85
C ALA A 23 1.15 4.12 -3.96
N LEU A 24 0.83 4.74 -2.84
CA LEU A 24 0.59 6.18 -2.85
C LEU A 24 1.87 6.92 -3.22
N ILE A 25 2.98 6.52 -2.64
CA ILE A 25 4.25 7.16 -2.94
C ILE A 25 4.58 6.98 -4.42
N GLY A 26 4.36 5.80 -4.94
CA GLY A 26 4.62 5.55 -6.34
C GLY A 26 3.78 6.41 -7.26
N VAL A 27 2.50 6.55 -6.92
CA VAL A 27 1.60 7.36 -7.73
C VAL A 27 2.03 8.81 -7.69
N ILE A 28 2.41 9.31 -6.53
CA ILE A 28 2.82 10.69 -6.40
C ILE A 28 4.09 10.93 -7.20
N THR A 29 5.02 10.01 -7.11
CA THR A 29 6.27 10.16 -7.85
C THR A 29 6.02 10.17 -9.36
N PHE A 30 5.16 9.25 -9.80
CA PHE A 30 4.86 9.18 -11.22
C PHE A 30 4.16 10.45 -11.69
N ALA A 31 3.20 10.92 -10.90
CA ALA A 31 2.46 12.10 -11.26
C ALA A 31 3.36 13.32 -11.28
N ALA A 32 4.29 13.38 -10.35
CA ALA A 32 5.20 14.51 -10.29
C ALA A 32 6.01 14.60 -11.56
N GLU A 33 6.50 13.47 -12.03
CA GLU A 33 7.27 13.47 -13.26
C GLU A 33 6.41 13.89 -14.45
N ALA A 34 5.17 13.46 -14.46
CA ALA A 34 4.30 13.78 -15.57
C ALA A 34 3.94 15.25 -15.57
N TYR A 35 3.79 15.83 -14.39
CA TYR A 35 3.37 17.22 -14.32
C TYR A 35 4.53 18.18 -14.39
N TYR A 36 5.64 17.84 -13.80
CA TYR A 36 6.75 18.79 -13.73
C TYR A 36 7.64 18.70 -14.94
N THR A 37 7.61 17.62 -15.65
CA THR A 37 8.38 17.53 -16.87
C THR A 37 7.57 18.05 -18.02
#